data_01445b1263bd5c3245d1755caa9a0fb4
#
_entry.id   01445b1263bd5c3245d1755caa9a0fb4
#
_cell.length_a   1.000
_cell.length_b   1.000
_cell.length_c   1.000
_cell.angle_alpha   90.00
_cell.angle_beta   90.00
_cell.angle_gamma   90.00
#
_symmetry.space_group_name_H-M   'P 1'
#
loop_
_entity.id
_entity.type
_entity.pdbx_description
1 polymer ?
#
loop_
_entity_poly.entity_id
_entity_poly.type
_entity_poly.pdbx_seq_one_letter_code
_entity_poly.pdbx_strand_id
1 'polypeptide(L)'
;MPPPFAPCCVIFPAETFTMTTLADCRALDAQDPLRALRDQFTIPADVLYLDGNSLGVMPKAAPARIAEVVTQEWGVGLIRSWNTASWFDLPQRLGDKVARLIGAAPGEVVCTDSTSVNLYKVLFAALSQQKDSGRKLVISERSNFPTDLYIAESLCRERGFTLKLIDASELPAVLTDEVAVLMLTHVNYRTGAMHDMKAITAAAHAAGALTVWDLAHSAGAVPVALNDSNADYAIGCGYKYLNGGPGAPAFAWVNTRHAGQFEQPLSGWWGHAAPFEFTPHYRPAPGVGRYLCGTQPIIALAGLECGLDTVLAAEAFNKDQGAMAALRTKSLALTDLFIKLVEERCAGQGLSLITPRDHAQRGSQVCLSREEGAYAIVQALIARGVIGDYRAGDSQMPDILRFGFTPLYIGFEDVWNSVEHLVQVLETGEWRRAEFNRKNAVT
;
A
#
# COMPACT_ATOMS: atom_id res chain seq x y z
N MET A 1 29.27 -23.73 4.37
CA MET A 1 28.86 -22.44 4.90
C MET A 1 29.34 -21.38 3.94
N PRO A 2 28.48 -20.63 3.25
CA PRO A 2 28.89 -19.45 2.51
C PRO A 2 29.14 -18.29 3.49
N PRO A 3 30.05 -17.34 3.16
CA PRO A 3 30.37 -16.22 4.03
C PRO A 3 29.21 -15.23 4.12
N PRO A 4 29.13 -14.44 5.20
CA PRO A 4 28.06 -13.47 5.37
C PRO A 4 28.20 -12.33 4.36
N PHE A 5 27.06 -11.97 3.74
CA PHE A 5 26.96 -10.87 2.78
C PHE A 5 27.32 -9.55 3.46
N ALA A 6 28.33 -8.88 2.92
CA ALA A 6 28.60 -7.49 3.26
C ALA A 6 27.58 -6.61 2.54
N PRO A 7 26.88 -5.70 3.25
CA PRO A 7 26.07 -4.70 2.59
C PRO A 7 26.97 -3.75 1.81
N CYS A 8 26.64 -3.52 0.53
CA CYS A 8 27.26 -2.46 -0.27
C CYS A 8 26.75 -1.13 0.30
N CYS A 9 27.35 -0.69 1.41
CA CYS A 9 27.11 0.62 1.98
C CYS A 9 27.77 1.63 1.04
N VAL A 10 26.97 2.42 0.35
CA VAL A 10 27.38 3.76 -0.04
C VAL A 10 27.54 4.52 1.29
N ILE A 11 28.80 4.58 1.77
CA ILE A 11 29.16 5.32 2.96
C ILE A 11 29.06 6.81 2.59
N PHE A 12 27.99 7.45 3.01
CA PHE A 12 28.00 8.90 3.12
C PHE A 12 28.99 9.27 4.23
N PRO A 13 29.97 10.16 3.99
CA PRO A 13 30.90 10.55 5.02
C PRO A 13 30.14 11.16 6.19
N ALA A 14 30.35 10.62 7.37
CA ALA A 14 29.92 11.23 8.61
C ALA A 14 30.75 12.52 8.86
N GLU A 15 30.01 13.55 9.29
CA GLU A 15 30.50 14.74 9.98
C GLU A 15 30.94 15.95 9.15
N THR A 16 29.98 16.81 9.00
CA THR A 16 30.01 18.21 9.48
C THR A 16 28.54 18.64 9.55
N PHE A 17 28.12 19.29 10.63
CA PHE A 17 26.77 19.90 10.76
C PHE A 17 26.63 21.08 9.80
N THR A 18 26.64 20.82 8.51
CA THR A 18 26.24 21.78 7.49
C THR A 18 24.76 21.58 7.22
N MET A 19 23.97 22.64 7.39
CA MET A 19 22.55 22.63 7.00
C MET A 19 22.44 22.17 5.55
N THR A 20 21.56 21.22 5.28
CA THR A 20 21.27 20.79 3.92
C THR A 20 20.77 22.00 3.10
N THR A 21 21.24 22.17 1.88
CA THR A 21 20.88 23.26 0.99
C THR A 21 20.09 22.76 -0.22
N LEU A 22 19.41 23.68 -0.93
CA LEU A 22 18.78 23.36 -2.21
C LEU A 22 19.81 22.83 -3.24
N ALA A 23 21.03 23.35 -3.21
CA ALA A 23 22.08 22.89 -4.12
C ALA A 23 22.47 21.42 -3.85
N ASP A 24 22.50 21.01 -2.58
CA ASP A 24 22.75 19.61 -2.22
C ASP A 24 21.62 18.71 -2.73
N CYS A 25 20.36 19.13 -2.59
CA CYS A 25 19.22 18.38 -3.10
C CYS A 25 19.27 18.22 -4.63
N ARG A 26 19.62 19.27 -5.35
CA ARG A 26 19.82 19.21 -6.82
C ARG A 26 20.97 18.30 -7.22
N ALA A 27 22.04 18.26 -6.43
CA ALA A 27 23.16 17.35 -6.66
C ALA A 27 22.76 15.89 -6.43
N LEU A 28 21.92 15.61 -5.43
CA LEU A 28 21.34 14.28 -5.21
C LEU A 28 20.43 13.88 -6.38
N ASP A 29 19.58 14.77 -6.88
CA ASP A 29 18.73 14.48 -8.05
C ASP A 29 19.55 14.22 -9.33
N ALA A 30 20.67 14.92 -9.50
CA ALA A 30 21.57 14.69 -10.63
C ALA A 30 22.25 13.31 -10.59
N GLN A 31 22.40 12.72 -9.40
CA GLN A 31 23.01 11.41 -9.16
C GLN A 31 21.96 10.29 -9.00
N ASP A 32 20.67 10.61 -8.98
CA ASP A 32 19.59 9.65 -8.78
C ASP A 32 19.41 8.76 -10.02
N PRO A 33 19.71 7.46 -9.96
CA PRO A 33 19.54 6.56 -11.09
C PRO A 33 18.08 6.39 -11.49
N LEU A 34 17.13 6.59 -10.57
CA LEU A 34 15.70 6.44 -10.81
C LEU A 34 15.04 7.69 -11.37
N ARG A 35 15.78 8.81 -11.52
CA ARG A 35 15.23 10.11 -11.94
C ARG A 35 14.39 10.03 -13.22
N ALA A 36 14.86 9.25 -14.20
CA ALA A 36 14.17 9.11 -15.49
C ALA A 36 12.80 8.43 -15.38
N LEU A 37 12.52 7.71 -14.31
CA LEU A 37 11.20 7.06 -14.11
C LEU A 37 10.08 8.09 -13.96
N ARG A 38 10.37 9.31 -13.50
CA ARG A 38 9.40 10.41 -13.42
C ARG A 38 8.77 10.72 -14.79
N ASP A 39 9.51 10.53 -15.88
CA ASP A 39 9.02 10.77 -17.22
C ASP A 39 7.88 9.85 -17.67
N GLN A 40 7.62 8.78 -16.94
CA GLN A 40 6.50 7.88 -17.17
C GLN A 40 5.16 8.43 -16.65
N PHE A 41 5.16 9.53 -15.89
CA PHE A 41 3.99 10.09 -15.22
C PHE A 41 3.59 11.46 -15.76
N THR A 42 2.31 11.80 -15.61
CA THR A 42 1.78 13.13 -15.87
C THR A 42 1.54 13.84 -14.54
N ILE A 43 2.39 14.82 -14.23
CA ILE A 43 2.29 15.65 -13.02
C ILE A 43 2.22 17.11 -13.48
N PRO A 44 1.23 17.92 -13.02
CA PRO A 44 1.21 19.36 -13.31
C PRO A 44 2.50 20.04 -12.81
N ALA A 45 2.99 21.03 -13.56
CA ALA A 45 4.29 21.64 -13.32
C ALA A 45 4.40 22.38 -11.97
N ASP A 46 3.27 22.86 -11.46
CA ASP A 46 3.12 23.61 -10.21
C ASP A 46 2.69 22.73 -9.02
N VAL A 47 2.75 21.40 -9.16
CA VAL A 47 2.33 20.45 -8.13
C VAL A 47 3.52 19.64 -7.60
N LEU A 48 3.69 19.67 -6.29
CA LEU A 48 4.55 18.78 -5.51
C LEU A 48 3.64 17.71 -4.88
N TYR A 49 3.58 16.51 -5.49
CA TYR A 49 2.59 15.50 -5.13
C TYR A 49 3.13 14.52 -4.10
N LEU A 50 2.81 14.74 -2.83
CA LEU A 50 3.20 13.92 -1.68
C LEU A 50 2.02 13.11 -1.12
N ASP A 51 1.09 12.65 -1.99
CA ASP A 51 -0.08 11.86 -1.57
C ASP A 51 -0.28 10.58 -2.41
N GLY A 52 0.81 10.02 -2.93
CA GLY A 52 0.80 8.74 -3.64
C GLY A 52 0.35 7.55 -2.77
N ASN A 53 0.35 7.73 -1.46
CA ASN A 53 -0.21 6.80 -0.48
C ASN A 53 -1.75 6.88 -0.35
N SER A 54 -2.41 7.86 -0.98
CA SER A 54 -3.87 7.93 -1.13
C SER A 54 -4.32 7.64 -2.54
N LEU A 55 -3.65 8.21 -3.55
CA LEU A 55 -3.87 7.94 -4.97
C LEU A 55 -2.56 8.06 -5.73
N GLY A 56 -2.20 7.04 -6.51
CA GLY A 56 -1.03 7.10 -7.40
C GLY A 56 -1.21 8.09 -8.54
N VAL A 57 -0.10 8.63 -9.03
CA VAL A 57 -0.07 9.54 -10.18
C VAL A 57 -0.36 8.77 -11.47
N MET A 58 -1.03 9.43 -12.41
CA MET A 58 -1.41 8.86 -13.70
C MET A 58 -0.19 8.49 -14.56
N PRO A 59 -0.01 7.20 -14.93
CA PRO A 59 0.96 6.81 -15.94
C PRO A 59 0.60 7.41 -17.31
N LYS A 60 1.58 7.93 -18.04
CA LYS A 60 1.38 8.49 -19.38
C LYS A 60 0.80 7.49 -20.39
N ALA A 61 1.04 6.21 -20.19
CA ALA A 61 0.51 5.13 -21.03
C ALA A 61 -1.00 4.88 -20.80
N ALA A 62 -1.53 5.22 -19.61
CA ALA A 62 -2.89 4.85 -19.23
C ALA A 62 -3.98 5.41 -20.14
N PRO A 63 -3.98 6.70 -20.55
CA PRO A 63 -5.03 7.23 -21.42
C PRO A 63 -5.11 6.51 -22.78
N ALA A 64 -3.98 6.23 -23.41
CA ALA A 64 -3.93 5.53 -24.69
C ALA A 64 -4.40 4.07 -24.55
N ARG A 65 -3.95 3.36 -23.50
CA ARG A 65 -4.34 1.98 -23.24
C ARG A 65 -5.83 1.84 -22.94
N ILE A 66 -6.39 2.74 -22.15
CA ILE A 66 -7.84 2.77 -21.84
C ILE A 66 -8.64 3.09 -23.11
N ALA A 67 -8.20 4.04 -23.92
CA ALA A 67 -8.83 4.38 -25.19
C ALA A 67 -8.83 3.18 -26.15
N GLU A 68 -7.73 2.41 -26.22
CA GLU A 68 -7.64 1.19 -27.01
C GLU A 68 -8.66 0.15 -26.54
N VAL A 69 -8.78 -0.12 -25.24
CA VAL A 69 -9.78 -1.03 -24.68
C VAL A 69 -11.18 -0.62 -25.11
N VAL A 70 -11.50 0.67 -25.01
CA VAL A 70 -12.83 1.17 -25.32
C VAL A 70 -13.11 1.16 -26.83
N THR A 71 -12.17 1.65 -27.65
CA THR A 71 -12.42 1.87 -29.07
C THR A 71 -12.18 0.64 -29.94
N GLN A 72 -11.17 -0.16 -29.62
CA GLN A 72 -10.78 -1.32 -30.43
C GLN A 72 -11.27 -2.63 -29.81
N GLU A 73 -10.89 -2.90 -28.56
CA GLU A 73 -11.21 -4.19 -27.97
C GLU A 73 -12.72 -4.31 -27.74
N TRP A 74 -13.36 -3.32 -27.12
CA TRP A 74 -14.80 -3.30 -26.92
C TRP A 74 -15.53 -2.87 -28.19
N GLY A 75 -15.19 -1.70 -28.77
CA GLY A 75 -15.94 -1.11 -29.88
C GLY A 75 -15.93 -1.94 -31.16
N VAL A 76 -14.80 -2.59 -31.48
CA VAL A 76 -14.63 -3.42 -32.69
C VAL A 76 -14.61 -4.90 -32.37
N GLY A 77 -13.86 -5.31 -31.33
CA GLY A 77 -13.69 -6.71 -30.94
C GLY A 77 -14.97 -7.33 -30.38
N LEU A 78 -15.75 -6.53 -29.62
CA LEU A 78 -16.99 -6.98 -28.96
C LEU A 78 -16.72 -8.21 -28.07
N ILE A 79 -17.62 -9.20 -28.07
CA ILE A 79 -17.48 -10.42 -27.27
C ILE A 79 -16.24 -11.24 -27.61
N ARG A 80 -15.69 -11.10 -28.81
CA ARG A 80 -14.48 -11.82 -29.23
C ARG A 80 -13.24 -11.42 -28.43
N SER A 81 -13.22 -10.23 -27.85
CA SER A 81 -12.10 -9.68 -27.08
C SER A 81 -11.81 -10.45 -25.79
N TRP A 82 -12.73 -11.27 -25.30
CA TRP A 82 -12.44 -12.23 -24.26
C TRP A 82 -11.24 -13.12 -24.62
N ASN A 83 -11.14 -13.52 -25.90
CA ASN A 83 -10.05 -14.34 -26.42
C ASN A 83 -8.97 -13.48 -27.10
N THR A 84 -9.36 -12.56 -28.01
CA THR A 84 -8.40 -11.83 -28.87
C THR A 84 -7.59 -10.77 -28.12
N ALA A 85 -8.14 -10.21 -27.04
CA ALA A 85 -7.47 -9.28 -26.13
C ALA A 85 -7.13 -9.91 -24.78
N SER A 86 -7.33 -11.22 -24.63
CA SER A 86 -6.99 -11.99 -23.41
C SER A 86 -7.63 -11.41 -22.13
N TRP A 87 -8.87 -10.92 -22.22
CA TRP A 87 -9.55 -10.37 -21.03
C TRP A 87 -9.77 -11.42 -19.94
N PHE A 88 -9.96 -12.68 -20.36
CA PHE A 88 -10.20 -13.78 -19.42
C PHE A 88 -9.02 -14.02 -18.49
N ASP A 89 -7.80 -13.88 -18.98
CA ASP A 89 -6.57 -14.14 -18.20
C ASP A 89 -6.02 -12.88 -17.51
N LEU A 90 -6.62 -11.71 -17.80
CA LEU A 90 -6.09 -10.42 -17.31
C LEU A 90 -5.95 -10.36 -15.78
N PRO A 91 -6.92 -10.83 -14.96
CA PRO A 91 -6.79 -10.82 -13.50
C PRO A 91 -5.59 -11.60 -12.97
N GLN A 92 -5.31 -12.78 -13.55
CA GLN A 92 -4.17 -13.62 -13.16
C GLN A 92 -2.85 -13.05 -13.68
N ARG A 93 -2.82 -12.57 -14.92
CA ARG A 93 -1.62 -11.96 -15.51
C ARG A 93 -1.16 -10.72 -14.74
N LEU A 94 -2.10 -9.88 -14.28
CA LEU A 94 -1.78 -8.76 -13.41
C LEU A 94 -1.42 -9.23 -12.01
N GLY A 95 -2.05 -10.29 -11.50
CA GLY A 95 -1.67 -10.96 -10.27
C GLY A 95 -0.20 -11.40 -10.29
N ASP A 96 0.28 -11.96 -11.40
CA ASP A 96 1.69 -12.35 -11.54
C ASP A 96 2.64 -11.14 -11.56
N LYS A 97 2.21 -9.99 -12.11
CA LYS A 97 2.97 -8.73 -11.98
C LYS A 97 3.04 -8.27 -10.52
N VAL A 98 1.94 -8.32 -9.79
CA VAL A 98 1.89 -7.97 -8.35
C VAL A 98 2.74 -8.96 -7.53
N ALA A 99 2.70 -10.25 -7.83
CA ALA A 99 3.47 -11.29 -7.13
C ALA A 99 4.96 -10.95 -7.04
N ARG A 100 5.54 -10.40 -8.11
CA ARG A 100 6.95 -9.95 -8.15
C ARG A 100 7.26 -8.83 -7.17
N LEU A 101 6.26 -8.02 -6.80
CA LEU A 101 6.42 -6.87 -5.90
C LEU A 101 6.20 -7.22 -4.42
N ILE A 102 5.54 -8.35 -4.15
CA ILE A 102 5.14 -8.75 -2.79
C ILE A 102 5.78 -10.06 -2.31
N GLY A 103 6.77 -10.57 -3.03
CA GLY A 103 7.48 -11.79 -2.66
C GLY A 103 6.60 -13.05 -2.71
N ALA A 104 5.71 -13.11 -3.69
CA ALA A 104 4.85 -14.25 -4.00
C ALA A 104 5.33 -14.94 -5.30
N ALA A 105 4.89 -16.17 -5.52
CA ALA A 105 5.15 -16.90 -6.76
C ALA A 105 4.06 -16.62 -7.81
N PRO A 106 4.36 -16.83 -9.12
CA PRO A 106 3.33 -16.79 -10.15
C PRO A 106 2.17 -17.74 -9.83
N GLY A 107 0.94 -17.29 -10.10
CA GLY A 107 -0.28 -18.06 -9.85
C GLY A 107 -0.79 -18.01 -8.41
N GLU A 108 -0.13 -17.27 -7.50
CA GLU A 108 -0.57 -17.10 -6.10
C GLU A 108 -1.37 -15.82 -5.85
N VAL A 109 -1.42 -14.89 -6.83
CA VAL A 109 -2.09 -13.60 -6.73
C VAL A 109 -3.13 -13.45 -7.82
N VAL A 110 -4.23 -12.81 -7.49
CA VAL A 110 -5.25 -12.40 -8.47
C VAL A 110 -5.65 -10.95 -8.24
N CYS A 111 -5.76 -10.16 -9.32
CA CYS A 111 -6.27 -8.80 -9.27
C CYS A 111 -7.78 -8.82 -9.49
N THR A 112 -8.54 -8.45 -8.46
CA THR A 112 -10.01 -8.54 -8.47
C THR A 112 -10.61 -7.57 -7.45
N ASP A 113 -11.84 -7.22 -7.64
CA ASP A 113 -12.69 -6.49 -6.71
C ASP A 113 -12.03 -5.26 -6.02
N SER A 114 -12.53 -4.86 -4.88
CA SER A 114 -11.93 -3.87 -3.99
C SER A 114 -11.19 -4.53 -2.83
N THR A 115 -10.32 -3.77 -2.15
CA THR A 115 -9.65 -4.22 -0.91
C THR A 115 -10.66 -4.75 0.11
N SER A 116 -11.79 -4.05 0.27
CA SER A 116 -12.87 -4.44 1.20
C SER A 116 -13.48 -5.80 0.87
N VAL A 117 -13.80 -6.04 -0.42
CA VAL A 117 -14.37 -7.32 -0.86
C VAL A 117 -13.34 -8.44 -0.75
N ASN A 118 -12.08 -8.17 -1.10
CA ASN A 118 -11.01 -9.17 -0.95
C ASN A 118 -10.74 -9.49 0.52
N LEU A 119 -10.75 -8.49 1.41
CA LEU A 119 -10.65 -8.72 2.85
C LEU A 119 -11.78 -9.62 3.36
N TYR A 120 -13.03 -9.32 2.97
CA TYR A 120 -14.17 -10.17 3.31
C TYR A 120 -13.94 -11.62 2.89
N LYS A 121 -13.46 -11.87 1.66
CA LYS A 121 -13.20 -13.22 1.14
C LYS A 121 -12.09 -13.94 1.93
N VAL A 122 -10.93 -13.30 2.12
CA VAL A 122 -9.78 -13.96 2.76
C VAL A 122 -9.99 -14.14 4.26
N LEU A 123 -10.63 -13.19 4.93
CA LEU A 123 -10.95 -13.31 6.36
C LEU A 123 -12.02 -14.39 6.59
N PHE A 124 -13.04 -14.46 5.73
CA PHE A 124 -14.01 -15.54 5.76
C PHE A 124 -13.33 -16.92 5.63
N ALA A 125 -12.38 -17.04 4.69
CA ALA A 125 -11.62 -18.26 4.49
C ALA A 125 -10.79 -18.65 5.72
N ALA A 126 -10.08 -17.68 6.31
CA ALA A 126 -9.29 -17.89 7.52
C ALA A 126 -10.18 -18.33 8.70
N LEU A 127 -11.32 -17.65 8.90
CA LEU A 127 -12.29 -18.03 9.96
C LEU A 127 -12.91 -19.40 9.70
N SER A 128 -13.15 -19.78 8.44
CA SER A 128 -13.67 -21.11 8.09
C SER A 128 -12.70 -22.23 8.44
N GLN A 129 -11.40 -22.02 8.26
CA GLN A 129 -10.37 -22.98 8.67
C GLN A 129 -10.27 -23.11 10.20
N GLN A 130 -10.56 -22.05 10.93
CA GLN A 130 -10.48 -22.02 12.39
C GLN A 130 -11.79 -22.42 13.10
N LYS A 131 -12.87 -22.71 12.36
CA LYS A 131 -14.21 -22.93 12.95
C LYS A 131 -14.25 -24.04 14.03
N ASP A 132 -13.49 -25.12 13.81
CA ASP A 132 -13.46 -26.30 14.67
C ASP A 132 -12.21 -26.34 15.59
N SER A 133 -11.39 -25.30 15.60
CA SER A 133 -10.14 -25.23 16.39
C SER A 133 -10.36 -24.94 17.88
N GLY A 134 -11.57 -24.52 18.27
CA GLY A 134 -11.87 -24.00 19.60
C GLY A 134 -11.45 -22.55 19.83
N ARG A 135 -10.66 -21.96 18.93
CA ARG A 135 -10.17 -20.57 18.98
C ARG A 135 -11.28 -19.61 18.57
N LYS A 136 -11.42 -18.48 19.27
CA LYS A 136 -12.54 -17.55 19.05
C LYS A 136 -12.14 -16.09 18.88
N LEU A 137 -10.86 -15.75 19.08
CA LEU A 137 -10.41 -14.37 18.99
C LEU A 137 -9.85 -14.05 17.59
N VAL A 138 -10.29 -12.94 17.05
CA VAL A 138 -9.63 -12.23 15.95
C VAL A 138 -8.97 -11.00 16.54
N ILE A 139 -7.66 -10.85 16.35
CA ILE A 139 -6.90 -9.71 16.85
C ILE A 139 -6.62 -8.75 15.71
N SER A 140 -6.83 -7.46 15.94
CA SER A 140 -6.37 -6.37 15.06
C SER A 140 -5.95 -5.15 15.87
N GLU A 141 -5.21 -4.25 15.25
CA GLU A 141 -4.86 -2.98 15.88
C GLU A 141 -6.04 -2.00 15.87
N ARG A 142 -6.18 -1.24 16.95
CA ARG A 142 -7.14 -0.13 17.08
C ARG A 142 -6.91 0.96 16.02
N SER A 143 -5.65 1.14 15.63
CA SER A 143 -5.23 2.10 14.61
C SER A 143 -5.28 1.57 13.18
N ASN A 144 -5.79 0.35 12.95
CA ASN A 144 -5.99 -0.18 11.61
C ASN A 144 -6.99 0.65 10.82
N PHE A 145 -6.98 0.51 9.49
CA PHE A 145 -7.93 1.23 8.63
C PHE A 145 -9.37 0.86 9.00
N PRO A 146 -10.27 1.84 9.20
CA PRO A 146 -11.60 1.58 9.77
C PRO A 146 -12.42 0.53 9.01
N THR A 147 -12.32 0.48 7.68
CA THR A 147 -13.04 -0.51 6.87
C THR A 147 -12.65 -1.94 7.22
N ASP A 148 -11.37 -2.19 7.51
CA ASP A 148 -10.89 -3.52 7.88
C ASP A 148 -11.53 -3.97 9.20
N LEU A 149 -11.61 -3.04 10.15
CA LEU A 149 -12.25 -3.30 11.45
C LEU A 149 -13.75 -3.53 11.30
N TYR A 150 -14.45 -2.75 10.45
CA TYR A 150 -15.89 -2.92 10.21
C TYR A 150 -16.21 -4.28 9.58
N ILE A 151 -15.40 -4.73 8.61
CA ILE A 151 -15.57 -6.03 7.97
C ILE A 151 -15.26 -7.15 8.96
N ALA A 152 -14.18 -7.03 9.73
CA ALA A 152 -13.81 -8.01 10.75
C ALA A 152 -14.89 -8.13 11.83
N GLU A 153 -15.41 -7.01 12.34
CA GLU A 153 -16.50 -7.01 13.32
C GLU A 153 -17.75 -7.71 12.78
N SER A 154 -18.13 -7.41 11.54
CA SER A 154 -19.32 -8.01 10.91
C SER A 154 -19.17 -9.51 10.73
N LEU A 155 -18.01 -9.97 10.21
CA LEU A 155 -17.73 -11.40 10.05
C LEU A 155 -17.61 -12.12 11.39
N CYS A 156 -16.97 -11.52 12.39
CA CYS A 156 -16.86 -12.10 13.73
C CYS A 156 -18.25 -12.33 14.32
N ARG A 157 -19.14 -11.36 14.26
CA ARG A 157 -20.52 -11.45 14.75
C ARG A 157 -21.29 -12.56 14.03
N GLU A 158 -21.17 -12.64 12.70
CA GLU A 158 -21.86 -13.64 11.88
C GLU A 158 -21.36 -15.06 12.16
N ARG A 159 -20.05 -15.23 12.35
CA ARG A 159 -19.38 -16.52 12.41
C ARG A 159 -19.11 -17.02 13.85
N GLY A 160 -19.53 -16.28 14.87
CA GLY A 160 -19.35 -16.65 16.28
C GLY A 160 -17.90 -16.51 16.78
N PHE A 161 -17.16 -15.52 16.23
CA PHE A 161 -15.85 -15.06 16.72
C PHE A 161 -15.99 -13.73 17.43
N THR A 162 -14.94 -13.28 18.10
CA THR A 162 -14.86 -11.99 18.79
C THR A 162 -13.69 -11.19 18.24
N LEU A 163 -13.94 -9.98 17.75
CA LEU A 163 -12.88 -9.03 17.40
C LEU A 163 -12.35 -8.34 18.66
N LYS A 164 -11.04 -8.46 18.90
CA LYS A 164 -10.33 -7.73 19.96
C LYS A 164 -9.37 -6.73 19.34
N LEU A 165 -9.55 -5.46 19.68
CA LEU A 165 -8.69 -4.37 19.24
C LEU A 165 -7.61 -4.10 20.30
N ILE A 166 -6.37 -4.00 19.86
CA ILE A 166 -5.19 -3.80 20.70
C ILE A 166 -4.37 -2.60 20.20
N ASP A 167 -3.49 -2.11 21.04
CA ASP A 167 -2.40 -1.25 20.61
C ASP A 167 -1.20 -2.12 20.16
N ALA A 168 -0.40 -1.60 19.21
CA ALA A 168 0.72 -2.38 18.63
C ALA A 168 1.69 -2.94 19.68
N SER A 169 1.90 -2.21 20.78
CA SER A 169 2.77 -2.63 21.89
C SER A 169 2.24 -3.84 22.68
N GLU A 170 0.95 -4.12 22.62
CA GLU A 170 0.31 -5.23 23.33
C GLU A 170 0.44 -6.56 22.56
N LEU A 171 0.81 -6.50 21.26
CA LEU A 171 0.79 -7.66 20.36
C LEU A 171 1.49 -8.90 20.93
N PRO A 172 2.70 -8.83 21.51
CA PRO A 172 3.36 -10.01 22.06
C PRO A 172 2.61 -10.68 23.21
N ALA A 173 1.86 -9.90 23.99
CA ALA A 173 1.16 -10.40 25.17
C ALA A 173 -0.20 -11.02 24.87
N VAL A 174 -0.80 -10.72 23.71
CA VAL A 174 -2.16 -11.15 23.36
C VAL A 174 -2.20 -12.38 22.45
N LEU A 175 -1.06 -12.82 21.93
CA LEU A 175 -0.97 -14.02 21.08
C LEU A 175 -1.00 -15.28 21.96
N THR A 176 -2.21 -15.72 22.28
CA THR A 176 -2.51 -16.93 23.07
C THR A 176 -3.16 -18.00 22.19
N ASP A 177 -3.39 -19.17 22.77
CA ASP A 177 -4.08 -20.28 22.11
C ASP A 177 -5.58 -20.03 21.85
N GLU A 178 -6.15 -18.93 22.32
CA GLU A 178 -7.50 -18.48 22.00
C GLU A 178 -7.59 -17.73 20.66
N VAL A 179 -6.44 -17.28 20.10
CA VAL A 179 -6.40 -16.49 18.87
C VAL A 179 -6.58 -17.40 17.66
N ALA A 180 -7.62 -17.13 16.89
CA ALA A 180 -7.91 -17.79 15.62
C ALA A 180 -7.20 -17.11 14.45
N VAL A 181 -7.28 -15.78 14.38
CA VAL A 181 -6.73 -14.98 13.29
C VAL A 181 -6.10 -13.70 13.84
N LEU A 182 -4.90 -13.39 13.35
CA LEU A 182 -4.25 -12.11 13.51
C LEU A 182 -4.37 -11.34 12.17
N MET A 183 -5.09 -10.22 12.18
CA MET A 183 -5.33 -9.37 11.02
C MET A 183 -4.66 -8.01 11.23
N LEU A 184 -3.63 -7.71 10.46
CA LEU A 184 -2.84 -6.49 10.58
C LEU A 184 -2.61 -5.80 9.24
N THR A 185 -2.51 -4.47 9.27
CA THR A 185 -1.93 -3.69 8.17
C THR A 185 -0.41 -3.67 8.30
N HIS A 186 0.32 -4.08 7.28
CA HIS A 186 1.78 -4.17 7.31
C HIS A 186 2.45 -2.81 7.53
N VAL A 187 1.98 -1.78 6.84
CA VAL A 187 2.38 -0.38 7.10
C VAL A 187 1.16 0.41 7.54
N ASN A 188 1.18 0.91 8.76
CA ASN A 188 0.08 1.66 9.34
C ASN A 188 -0.14 3.00 8.61
N TYR A 189 -1.37 3.25 8.19
CA TYR A 189 -1.73 4.41 7.35
C TYR A 189 -1.63 5.76 8.09
N ARG A 190 -1.72 5.76 9.43
CA ARG A 190 -1.67 6.98 10.25
C ARG A 190 -0.26 7.34 10.71
N THR A 191 0.57 6.33 10.95
CA THR A 191 1.89 6.52 11.56
C THR A 191 3.03 6.28 10.59
N GLY A 192 2.79 5.51 9.52
CA GLY A 192 3.85 5.01 8.67
C GLY A 192 4.71 3.92 9.33
N ALA A 193 4.33 3.47 10.53
CA ALA A 193 5.03 2.36 11.20
C ALA A 193 4.84 1.06 10.43
N MET A 194 5.91 0.28 10.30
CA MET A 194 5.96 -0.98 9.58
C MET A 194 6.26 -2.13 10.52
N HIS A 195 5.48 -3.18 10.45
CA HIS A 195 5.66 -4.41 11.21
C HIS A 195 6.76 -5.30 10.63
N ASP A 196 7.48 -6.04 11.49
CA ASP A 196 8.26 -7.20 11.08
C ASP A 196 7.30 -8.37 10.77
N MET A 197 6.88 -8.46 9.50
CA MET A 197 5.91 -9.47 9.04
C MET A 197 6.36 -10.89 9.38
N LYS A 198 7.65 -11.19 9.21
CA LYS A 198 8.19 -12.54 9.43
C LYS A 198 8.15 -12.93 10.89
N ALA A 199 8.62 -12.06 11.77
CA ALA A 199 8.62 -12.31 13.21
C ALA A 199 7.19 -12.42 13.76
N ILE A 200 6.29 -11.53 13.34
CA ILE A 200 4.89 -11.52 13.78
C ILE A 200 4.13 -12.75 13.25
N THR A 201 4.32 -13.12 11.99
CA THR A 201 3.71 -14.33 11.44
C THR A 201 4.18 -15.58 12.20
N ALA A 202 5.48 -15.68 12.48
CA ALA A 202 6.02 -16.80 13.25
C ALA A 202 5.41 -16.87 14.67
N ALA A 203 5.25 -15.73 15.33
CA ALA A 203 4.62 -15.66 16.66
C ALA A 203 3.14 -16.04 16.62
N ALA A 204 2.39 -15.58 15.60
CA ALA A 204 0.99 -15.96 15.38
C ALA A 204 0.86 -17.47 15.18
N HIS A 205 1.69 -18.07 14.34
CA HIS A 205 1.71 -19.50 14.10
C HIS A 205 2.08 -20.32 15.34
N ALA A 206 3.04 -19.84 16.14
CA ALA A 206 3.39 -20.48 17.42
C ALA A 206 2.20 -20.51 18.38
N ALA A 207 1.32 -19.52 18.34
CA ALA A 207 0.05 -19.49 19.06
C ALA A 207 -1.06 -20.28 18.36
N GLY A 208 -0.85 -20.77 17.12
CA GLY A 208 -1.81 -21.51 16.30
C GLY A 208 -2.82 -20.62 15.55
N ALA A 209 -2.57 -19.33 15.49
CA ALA A 209 -3.37 -18.37 14.74
C ALA A 209 -2.94 -18.31 13.26
N LEU A 210 -3.90 -18.03 12.37
CA LEU A 210 -3.62 -17.66 10.97
C LEU A 210 -3.40 -16.14 10.86
N THR A 211 -2.67 -15.71 9.82
CA THR A 211 -2.40 -14.29 9.56
C THR A 211 -3.14 -13.79 8.32
N VAL A 212 -3.70 -12.58 8.42
CA VAL A 212 -4.26 -11.82 7.29
C VAL A 212 -3.56 -10.45 7.26
N TRP A 213 -2.83 -10.18 6.18
CA TRP A 213 -2.06 -8.95 6.02
C TRP A 213 -2.72 -8.00 5.02
N ASP A 214 -2.99 -6.75 5.42
CA ASP A 214 -3.30 -5.67 4.48
C ASP A 214 -2.01 -5.00 4.02
N LEU A 215 -1.77 -4.99 2.71
CA LEU A 215 -0.62 -4.43 2.03
C LEU A 215 -0.92 -3.10 1.33
N ALA A 216 -2.04 -2.45 1.63
CA ALA A 216 -2.48 -1.23 0.93
C ALA A 216 -1.46 -0.08 0.98
N HIS A 217 -0.60 -0.04 2.01
CA HIS A 217 0.50 0.92 2.14
C HIS A 217 1.89 0.29 1.98
N SER A 218 1.96 -0.98 1.57
CA SER A 218 3.22 -1.73 1.42
C SER A 218 3.52 -2.10 -0.02
N ALA A 219 2.52 -2.63 -0.75
CA ALA A 219 2.69 -3.04 -2.14
C ALA A 219 3.07 -1.85 -3.02
N GLY A 220 4.23 -1.90 -3.65
CA GLY A 220 4.80 -0.81 -4.43
C GLY A 220 5.54 0.27 -3.61
N ALA A 221 5.50 0.21 -2.28
CA ALA A 221 6.12 1.19 -1.37
C ALA A 221 7.35 0.64 -0.65
N VAL A 222 7.27 -0.60 -0.16
CA VAL A 222 8.35 -1.27 0.58
C VAL A 222 8.51 -2.70 0.09
N PRO A 223 9.70 -3.31 0.24
CA PRO A 223 9.87 -4.74 0.01
C PRO A 223 8.93 -5.56 0.90
N VAL A 224 8.21 -6.48 0.30
CA VAL A 224 7.35 -7.46 0.95
C VAL A 224 7.81 -8.85 0.56
N ALA A 225 7.80 -9.80 1.49
CA ALA A 225 8.28 -11.16 1.27
C ALA A 225 7.27 -12.18 1.85
N LEU A 226 6.07 -12.28 1.24
CA LEU A 226 4.97 -13.08 1.77
C LEU A 226 5.34 -14.55 1.94
N ASN A 227 5.97 -15.16 0.93
CA ASN A 227 6.37 -16.57 0.99
C ASN A 227 7.46 -16.81 2.03
N ASP A 228 8.50 -15.95 2.08
CA ASP A 228 9.59 -16.06 3.05
C ASP A 228 9.12 -15.80 4.49
N SER A 229 8.10 -14.97 4.65
CA SER A 229 7.45 -14.72 5.95
C SER A 229 6.47 -15.82 6.34
N ASN A 230 6.23 -16.79 5.45
CA ASN A 230 5.25 -17.86 5.65
C ASN A 230 3.85 -17.33 6.00
N ALA A 231 3.45 -16.15 5.50
CA ALA A 231 2.13 -15.59 5.71
C ALA A 231 1.02 -16.52 5.19
N ASP A 232 -0.23 -16.32 5.63
CA ASP A 232 -1.36 -17.15 5.23
C ASP A 232 -2.18 -16.49 4.12
N TYR A 233 -2.58 -15.24 4.35
CA TYR A 233 -3.41 -14.46 3.45
C TYR A 233 -2.91 -13.02 3.39
N ALA A 234 -3.05 -12.40 2.23
CA ALA A 234 -2.84 -10.96 2.09
C ALA A 234 -3.79 -10.35 1.06
N ILE A 235 -4.09 -9.08 1.28
CA ILE A 235 -4.83 -8.23 0.35
C ILE A 235 -4.08 -6.90 0.16
N GLY A 236 -4.41 -6.15 -0.88
CA GLY A 236 -3.92 -4.79 -1.05
C GLY A 236 -4.66 -4.07 -2.17
N CYS A 237 -4.47 -2.77 -2.31
CA CYS A 237 -5.17 -1.96 -3.31
C CYS A 237 -4.30 -1.67 -4.54
N GLY A 238 -4.93 -1.47 -5.70
CA GLY A 238 -4.24 -1.15 -6.95
C GLY A 238 -4.05 0.35 -7.21
N TYR A 239 -4.75 1.23 -6.49
CA TYR A 239 -4.84 2.66 -6.84
C TYR A 239 -3.84 3.58 -6.12
N LYS A 240 -3.12 3.10 -5.09
CA LYS A 240 -2.12 3.87 -4.34
C LYS A 240 -0.75 3.76 -5.01
N TYR A 241 0.23 3.19 -4.33
CA TYR A 241 1.61 3.03 -4.82
C TYR A 241 1.74 2.17 -6.09
N LEU A 242 0.72 1.40 -6.45
CA LEU A 242 0.67 0.65 -7.71
C LEU A 242 0.18 1.48 -8.90
N ASN A 243 -0.18 2.74 -8.70
CA ASN A 243 -0.51 3.74 -9.74
C ASN A 243 -1.63 3.31 -10.72
N GLY A 244 -2.53 2.41 -10.31
CA GLY A 244 -3.57 1.88 -11.20
C GLY A 244 -4.73 2.84 -11.50
N GLY A 245 -4.74 4.02 -10.87
CA GLY A 245 -5.77 5.04 -11.03
C GLY A 245 -7.00 4.85 -10.13
N PRO A 246 -7.92 5.82 -10.13
CA PRO A 246 -9.09 5.81 -9.26
C PRO A 246 -9.99 4.60 -9.56
N GLY A 247 -10.34 3.85 -8.51
CA GLY A 247 -11.15 2.63 -8.64
C GLY A 247 -10.41 1.42 -9.23
N ALA A 248 -9.09 1.47 -9.36
CA ALA A 248 -8.31 0.31 -9.79
C ALA A 248 -8.61 -0.91 -8.90
N PRO A 249 -8.75 -2.11 -9.50
CA PRO A 249 -8.96 -3.32 -8.74
C PRO A 249 -7.86 -3.55 -7.70
N ALA A 250 -8.27 -4.15 -6.60
CA ALA A 250 -7.40 -4.65 -5.56
C ALA A 250 -6.77 -5.99 -5.96
N PHE A 251 -5.99 -6.58 -5.07
CA PHE A 251 -5.48 -7.94 -5.26
C PHE A 251 -5.68 -8.77 -4.00
N ALA A 252 -5.73 -10.08 -4.19
CA ALA A 252 -5.70 -11.07 -3.12
C ALA A 252 -4.58 -12.07 -3.38
N TRP A 253 -3.84 -12.40 -2.32
CA TRP A 253 -2.85 -13.45 -2.28
C TRP A 253 -3.23 -14.49 -1.24
N VAL A 254 -3.04 -15.75 -1.58
CA VAL A 254 -3.31 -16.89 -0.69
C VAL A 254 -2.14 -17.84 -0.76
N ASN A 255 -1.58 -18.18 0.40
CA ASN A 255 -0.53 -19.17 0.45
C ASN A 255 -1.02 -20.50 -0.11
N THR A 256 -0.21 -21.16 -0.94
CA THR A 256 -0.55 -22.40 -1.63
C THR A 256 -1.01 -23.52 -0.69
N ARG A 257 -0.51 -23.55 0.57
CA ARG A 257 -0.94 -24.53 1.58
C ARG A 257 -2.44 -24.43 1.92
N HIS A 258 -3.06 -23.28 1.66
CA HIS A 258 -4.48 -23.03 1.93
C HIS A 258 -5.36 -23.13 0.69
N ALA A 259 -4.78 -23.04 -0.50
CA ALA A 259 -5.52 -22.90 -1.75
C ALA A 259 -6.51 -24.04 -2.05
N GLY A 260 -6.33 -25.23 -1.44
CA GLY A 260 -7.21 -26.37 -1.59
C GLY A 260 -8.16 -26.66 -0.42
N GLN A 261 -8.04 -25.94 0.69
CA GLN A 261 -8.61 -26.34 1.98
C GLN A 261 -9.86 -25.54 2.42
N PHE A 262 -10.25 -24.51 1.68
CA PHE A 262 -11.34 -23.63 2.11
C PHE A 262 -12.27 -23.25 0.96
N GLU A 263 -13.44 -22.70 1.32
CA GLU A 263 -14.41 -22.10 0.42
C GLU A 263 -14.47 -20.59 0.67
N GLN A 264 -14.29 -19.78 -0.37
CA GLN A 264 -14.56 -18.36 -0.28
C GLN A 264 -16.08 -18.11 -0.47
N PRO A 265 -16.67 -17.07 0.20
CA PRO A 265 -18.11 -16.98 0.32
C PRO A 265 -18.83 -16.47 -0.96
N LEU A 266 -18.10 -15.79 -1.86
CA LEU A 266 -18.66 -15.21 -3.09
C LEU A 266 -18.38 -16.13 -4.27
N SER A 267 -19.01 -17.30 -4.28
CA SER A 267 -18.95 -18.25 -5.40
C SER A 267 -19.54 -17.63 -6.66
N GLY A 268 -18.74 -17.54 -7.71
CA GLY A 268 -19.18 -16.93 -8.96
C GLY A 268 -18.67 -17.67 -10.19
N TRP A 269 -19.23 -17.34 -11.34
CA TRP A 269 -18.97 -18.05 -12.59
C TRP A 269 -17.48 -18.02 -13.00
N TRP A 270 -16.78 -16.91 -12.75
CA TRP A 270 -15.36 -16.78 -13.11
C TRP A 270 -14.42 -17.53 -12.13
N GLY A 271 -14.89 -17.76 -10.91
CA GLY A 271 -14.18 -18.62 -9.95
C GLY A 271 -14.51 -20.11 -10.09
N HIS A 272 -15.29 -20.50 -11.09
CA HIS A 272 -15.66 -21.89 -11.35
C HIS A 272 -14.55 -22.63 -12.11
N ALA A 273 -14.36 -23.91 -11.81
CA ALA A 273 -13.34 -24.76 -12.47
C ALA A 273 -13.56 -24.92 -13.99
N ALA A 274 -14.80 -24.79 -14.42
CA ALA A 274 -15.21 -24.86 -15.84
C ALA A 274 -16.32 -23.83 -16.10
N PRO A 275 -15.97 -22.53 -16.19
CA PRO A 275 -16.95 -21.42 -16.17
C PRO A 275 -17.96 -21.44 -17.32
N PHE A 276 -17.59 -22.06 -18.44
CA PHE A 276 -18.45 -22.13 -19.64
C PHE A 276 -19.31 -23.40 -19.74
N GLU A 277 -19.26 -24.26 -18.72
CA GLU A 277 -20.22 -25.38 -18.62
C GLU A 277 -21.62 -24.90 -18.21
N PHE A 278 -21.73 -23.72 -17.59
CA PHE A 278 -22.98 -23.11 -17.11
C PHE A 278 -23.85 -24.07 -16.27
N THR A 279 -23.17 -24.94 -15.52
CA THR A 279 -23.84 -25.91 -14.61
C THR A 279 -24.38 -25.19 -13.37
N PRO A 280 -25.51 -25.64 -12.78
CA PRO A 280 -25.99 -25.11 -11.51
C PRO A 280 -25.14 -25.52 -10.31
N HIS A 281 -24.21 -26.46 -10.49
CA HIS A 281 -23.34 -26.96 -9.41
C HIS A 281 -21.98 -26.29 -9.43
N TYR A 282 -21.71 -25.49 -8.41
CA TYR A 282 -20.43 -24.81 -8.29
C TYR A 282 -19.30 -25.79 -7.96
N ARG A 283 -18.24 -25.72 -8.77
CA ARG A 283 -16.95 -26.36 -8.52
C ARG A 283 -15.87 -25.27 -8.51
N PRO A 284 -15.19 -25.01 -7.36
CA PRO A 284 -14.20 -23.94 -7.30
C PRO A 284 -13.02 -24.22 -8.23
N ALA A 285 -12.52 -23.16 -8.87
CA ALA A 285 -11.28 -23.20 -9.63
C ALA A 285 -10.09 -23.60 -8.72
N PRO A 286 -9.02 -24.19 -9.26
CA PRO A 286 -7.82 -24.47 -8.48
C PRO A 286 -7.11 -23.17 -8.07
N GLY A 287 -6.35 -23.23 -6.98
CA GLY A 287 -5.50 -22.12 -6.52
C GLY A 287 -6.27 -20.82 -6.24
N VAL A 288 -5.62 -19.69 -6.47
CA VAL A 288 -6.17 -18.36 -6.20
C VAL A 288 -7.30 -17.96 -7.17
N GLY A 289 -7.43 -18.64 -8.31
CA GLY A 289 -8.49 -18.38 -9.29
C GLY A 289 -9.90 -18.47 -8.71
N ARG A 290 -10.12 -19.29 -7.66
CA ARG A 290 -11.41 -19.38 -6.96
C ARG A 290 -11.85 -18.11 -6.24
N TYR A 291 -10.93 -17.13 -6.07
CA TYR A 291 -11.26 -15.82 -5.52
C TYR A 291 -11.90 -14.85 -6.52
N LEU A 292 -11.88 -15.19 -7.81
CA LEU A 292 -12.69 -14.50 -8.81
C LEU A 292 -14.16 -14.83 -8.58
N CYS A 293 -15.03 -13.82 -8.78
CA CYS A 293 -16.48 -13.97 -8.59
C CYS A 293 -17.23 -13.69 -9.91
N GLY A 294 -17.60 -12.45 -10.14
CA GLY A 294 -18.29 -12.00 -11.33
C GLY A 294 -17.34 -11.50 -12.42
N THR A 295 -17.91 -10.90 -13.45
CA THR A 295 -17.17 -10.24 -14.54
C THR A 295 -16.29 -9.13 -13.99
N GLN A 296 -15.01 -9.18 -14.31
CA GLN A 296 -14.03 -8.22 -13.81
C GLN A 296 -14.09 -6.88 -14.56
N PRO A 297 -13.70 -5.76 -13.93
CA PRO A 297 -13.71 -4.44 -14.53
C PRO A 297 -12.52 -4.24 -15.48
N ILE A 298 -12.65 -4.74 -16.73
CA ILE A 298 -11.55 -4.82 -17.71
C ILE A 298 -10.88 -3.46 -17.97
N ILE A 299 -11.64 -2.38 -18.09
CA ILE A 299 -11.09 -1.04 -18.31
C ILE A 299 -10.19 -0.62 -17.14
N ALA A 300 -10.63 -0.87 -15.91
CA ALA A 300 -9.85 -0.52 -14.72
C ALA A 300 -8.62 -1.44 -14.55
N LEU A 301 -8.72 -2.73 -14.94
CA LEU A 301 -7.57 -3.64 -14.97
C LEU A 301 -6.52 -3.17 -15.99
N ALA A 302 -6.93 -2.67 -17.16
CA ALA A 302 -6.00 -2.10 -18.13
C ALA A 302 -5.27 -0.85 -17.60
N GLY A 303 -5.95 -0.03 -16.81
CA GLY A 303 -5.32 1.08 -16.08
C GLY A 303 -4.31 0.60 -15.04
N LEU A 304 -4.69 -0.43 -14.27
CA LEU A 304 -3.79 -1.06 -13.29
C LEU A 304 -2.56 -1.67 -13.95
N GLU A 305 -2.70 -2.27 -15.14
CA GLU A 305 -1.56 -2.80 -15.90
C GLU A 305 -0.52 -1.72 -16.15
N CYS A 306 -0.93 -0.54 -16.65
CA CYS A 306 -0.04 0.60 -16.85
C CYS A 306 0.65 1.04 -15.55
N GLY A 307 -0.08 1.05 -14.43
CA GLY A 307 0.49 1.37 -13.12
C GLY A 307 1.57 0.39 -12.69
N LEU A 308 1.29 -0.91 -12.77
CA LEU A 308 2.23 -1.96 -12.41
C LEU A 308 3.50 -1.90 -13.26
N ASP A 309 3.38 -1.59 -14.56
CA ASP A 309 4.53 -1.47 -15.46
C ASP A 309 5.46 -0.33 -15.06
N THR A 310 4.94 0.78 -14.52
CA THR A 310 5.78 1.87 -13.98
C THR A 310 6.59 1.44 -12.77
N VAL A 311 6.03 0.62 -11.89
CA VAL A 311 6.73 0.10 -10.70
C VAL A 311 7.79 -0.92 -11.11
N LEU A 312 7.42 -1.85 -12.00
CA LEU A 312 8.32 -2.89 -12.49
C LEU A 312 9.47 -2.34 -13.33
N ALA A 313 9.30 -1.18 -13.96
CA ALA A 313 10.38 -0.51 -14.70
C ALA A 313 11.63 -0.24 -13.81
N ALA A 314 11.45 -0.13 -12.49
CA ALA A 314 12.56 0.03 -11.56
C ALA A 314 13.49 -1.20 -11.48
N GLU A 315 13.10 -2.37 -11.96
CA GLU A 315 13.96 -3.58 -12.02
C GLU A 315 15.20 -3.36 -12.89
N ALA A 316 15.10 -2.49 -13.90
CA ALA A 316 16.23 -2.17 -14.76
C ALA A 316 17.43 -1.59 -13.97
N PHE A 317 17.18 -1.01 -12.79
CA PHE A 317 18.17 -0.35 -11.95
C PHE A 317 18.71 -1.23 -10.81
N ASN A 318 18.10 -2.37 -10.57
CA ASN A 318 18.59 -3.37 -9.61
C ASN A 318 18.13 -4.77 -10.04
N LYS A 319 18.85 -5.37 -11.00
CA LYS A 319 18.50 -6.66 -11.59
C LYS A 319 18.60 -7.83 -10.61
N ASP A 320 19.46 -7.71 -9.60
CA ASP A 320 19.73 -8.82 -8.66
C ASP A 320 18.66 -8.87 -7.53
N GLN A 321 18.17 -7.72 -7.08
CA GLN A 321 17.25 -7.62 -5.95
C GLN A 321 15.86 -7.14 -6.34
N GLY A 322 15.61 -6.81 -7.61
CA GLY A 322 14.33 -6.42 -8.17
C GLY A 322 13.93 -4.95 -7.91
N ALA A 323 12.75 -4.58 -8.44
CA ALA A 323 12.23 -3.22 -8.40
C ALA A 323 12.15 -2.64 -6.99
N MET A 324 11.62 -3.41 -6.06
CA MET A 324 11.34 -2.92 -4.70
C MET A 324 12.59 -2.55 -3.92
N ALA A 325 13.72 -3.22 -4.15
CA ALA A 325 14.99 -2.86 -3.50
C ALA A 325 15.53 -1.51 -3.99
N ALA A 326 15.47 -1.26 -5.32
CA ALA A 326 15.86 0.03 -5.89
C ALA A 326 14.98 1.17 -5.36
N LEU A 327 13.66 0.97 -5.37
CA LEU A 327 12.69 1.95 -4.88
C LEU A 327 12.87 2.21 -3.38
N ARG A 328 13.13 1.17 -2.58
CA ARG A 328 13.31 1.29 -1.13
C ARG A 328 14.49 2.18 -0.77
N THR A 329 15.62 2.02 -1.44
CA THR A 329 16.82 2.84 -1.20
C THR A 329 16.51 4.33 -1.35
N LYS A 330 15.88 4.72 -2.45
CA LYS A 330 15.49 6.12 -2.67
C LYS A 330 14.39 6.58 -1.70
N SER A 331 13.39 5.74 -1.42
CA SER A 331 12.32 6.06 -0.47
C SER A 331 12.86 6.41 0.92
N LEU A 332 13.82 5.65 1.42
CA LEU A 332 14.46 5.93 2.70
C LEU A 332 15.22 7.26 2.66
N ALA A 333 15.99 7.51 1.61
CA ALA A 333 16.73 8.77 1.47
C ALA A 333 15.80 10.00 1.40
N LEU A 334 14.67 9.91 0.67
CA LEU A 334 13.67 10.98 0.59
C LEU A 334 13.01 11.25 1.95
N THR A 335 12.61 10.19 2.65
CA THR A 335 11.97 10.32 3.98
C THR A 335 12.93 10.80 5.04
N ASP A 336 14.20 10.38 5.03
CA ASP A 336 15.24 10.90 5.93
C ASP A 336 15.48 12.39 5.68
N LEU A 337 15.61 12.80 4.42
CA LEU A 337 15.76 14.19 4.05
C LEU A 337 14.58 15.05 4.55
N PHE A 338 13.34 14.59 4.32
CA PHE A 338 12.16 15.30 4.78
C PHE A 338 12.14 15.47 6.30
N ILE A 339 12.38 14.39 7.05
CA ILE A 339 12.44 14.42 8.52
C ILE A 339 13.51 15.41 8.99
N LYS A 340 14.72 15.31 8.43
CA LYS A 340 15.82 16.20 8.76
C LYS A 340 15.48 17.67 8.52
N LEU A 341 14.98 18.00 7.33
CA LEU A 341 14.63 19.37 6.97
C LEU A 341 13.49 19.94 7.83
N VAL A 342 12.48 19.15 8.17
CA VAL A 342 11.40 19.57 9.07
C VAL A 342 11.95 19.86 10.46
N GLU A 343 12.84 19.02 11.00
CA GLU A 343 13.43 19.22 12.33
C GLU A 343 14.37 20.43 12.38
N GLU A 344 15.15 20.63 11.34
CA GLU A 344 16.08 21.79 11.25
C GLU A 344 15.34 23.10 11.04
N ARG A 345 14.29 23.11 10.20
CA ARG A 345 13.71 24.34 9.70
C ARG A 345 12.37 24.71 10.31
N CYS A 346 11.65 23.72 10.89
CA CYS A 346 10.37 23.94 11.56
C CYS A 346 10.50 23.78 13.09
N ALA A 347 11.70 23.86 13.64
CA ALA A 347 11.94 23.79 15.09
C ALA A 347 11.10 24.84 15.82
N GLY A 348 10.47 24.45 16.94
CA GLY A 348 9.62 25.35 17.74
C GLY A 348 8.21 25.66 17.16
N GLN A 349 7.87 25.11 15.99
CA GLN A 349 6.57 25.32 15.36
C GLN A 349 5.47 24.31 15.82
N GLY A 350 5.74 23.51 16.85
CA GLY A 350 4.77 22.57 17.44
C GLY A 350 4.53 21.30 16.64
N LEU A 351 5.38 20.98 15.64
CA LEU A 351 5.34 19.72 14.91
C LEU A 351 6.05 18.62 15.70
N SER A 352 5.47 17.43 15.74
CA SER A 352 6.06 16.22 16.31
C SER A 352 6.08 15.10 15.29
N LEU A 353 7.22 14.42 15.17
CA LEU A 353 7.36 13.25 14.29
C LEU A 353 6.63 12.04 14.92
N ILE A 354 5.70 11.45 14.17
CA ILE A 354 4.97 10.24 14.56
C ILE A 354 5.59 9.00 13.92
N THR A 355 6.08 9.12 12.71
CA THR A 355 6.69 8.01 11.97
C THR A 355 7.99 7.55 12.64
N PRO A 356 8.22 6.23 12.80
CA PRO A 356 9.48 5.71 13.35
C PRO A 356 10.70 6.16 12.54
N ARG A 357 11.80 6.48 13.24
CA ARG A 357 13.07 6.83 12.60
C ARG A 357 13.80 5.63 12.03
N ASP A 358 13.66 4.49 12.70
CA ASP A 358 14.29 3.25 12.26
C ASP A 358 13.76 2.84 10.88
N HIS A 359 14.68 2.65 9.93
CA HIS A 359 14.39 2.23 8.58
C HIS A 359 13.66 0.88 8.50
N ALA A 360 13.94 -0.04 9.43
CA ALA A 360 13.27 -1.33 9.49
C ALA A 360 11.81 -1.24 9.96
N GLN A 361 11.45 -0.14 10.62
CA GLN A 361 10.13 0.08 11.20
C GLN A 361 9.33 1.17 10.49
N ARG A 362 9.79 1.65 9.32
CA ARG A 362 9.17 2.76 8.59
C ARG A 362 8.78 2.37 7.17
N GLY A 363 7.57 2.75 6.77
CA GLY A 363 7.10 2.68 5.38
C GLY A 363 7.68 3.76 4.47
N SER A 364 6.94 4.13 3.43
CA SER A 364 7.31 5.19 2.47
C SER A 364 6.48 6.46 2.65
N GLN A 365 6.11 6.78 3.89
CA GLN A 365 5.38 7.99 4.26
C GLN A 365 5.95 8.56 5.56
N VAL A 366 5.82 9.89 5.72
CA VAL A 366 6.15 10.60 6.97
C VAL A 366 4.88 11.26 7.50
N CYS A 367 4.61 11.02 8.76
CA CYS A 367 3.46 11.51 9.49
C CYS A 367 3.94 12.42 10.61
N LEU A 368 3.40 13.62 10.64
CA LEU A 368 3.65 14.62 11.68
C LEU A 368 2.35 14.87 12.43
N SER A 369 2.43 15.14 13.71
CA SER A 369 1.28 15.63 14.49
C SER A 369 1.48 17.07 14.91
N ARG A 370 0.37 17.75 15.17
CA ARG A 370 0.33 19.08 15.76
C ARG A 370 -0.96 19.24 16.54
N GLU A 371 -0.88 19.87 17.72
CA GLU A 371 -2.08 20.04 18.58
C GLU A 371 -3.11 20.95 17.94
N GLU A 372 -2.68 22.00 17.22
CA GLU A 372 -3.56 22.99 16.61
C GLU A 372 -3.28 23.17 15.12
N GLY A 373 -4.34 23.21 14.33
CA GLY A 373 -4.30 23.64 12.94
C GLY A 373 -3.75 22.63 11.94
N ALA A 374 -3.60 21.35 12.30
CA ALA A 374 -3.07 20.32 11.41
C ALA A 374 -3.83 20.26 10.07
N TYR A 375 -5.17 20.26 10.10
CA TYR A 375 -6.01 20.33 8.90
C TYR A 375 -5.75 21.59 8.07
N ALA A 376 -5.77 22.75 8.73
CA ALA A 376 -5.61 24.04 8.05
C ALA A 376 -4.22 24.23 7.43
N ILE A 377 -3.18 23.67 8.05
CA ILE A 377 -1.82 23.65 7.50
C ILE A 377 -1.77 22.82 6.20
N VAL A 378 -2.40 21.63 6.19
CA VAL A 378 -2.49 20.79 4.98
C VAL A 378 -3.25 21.54 3.89
N GLN A 379 -4.38 22.22 4.20
CA GLN A 379 -5.14 23.00 3.22
C GLN A 379 -4.32 24.18 2.67
N ALA A 380 -3.56 24.88 3.50
CA ALA A 380 -2.68 25.96 3.07
C ALA A 380 -1.54 25.44 2.16
N LEU A 381 -1.00 24.27 2.45
CA LEU A 381 -0.01 23.59 1.59
C LEU A 381 -0.62 23.21 0.23
N ILE A 382 -1.81 22.63 0.22
CA ILE A 382 -2.54 22.28 -1.00
C ILE A 382 -2.77 23.52 -1.87
N ALA A 383 -3.18 24.64 -1.28
CA ALA A 383 -3.36 25.91 -1.98
C ALA A 383 -2.05 26.45 -2.60
N ARG A 384 -0.89 26.01 -2.11
CA ARG A 384 0.45 26.31 -2.65
C ARG A 384 0.98 25.24 -3.60
N GLY A 385 0.16 24.25 -3.96
CA GLY A 385 0.55 23.15 -4.85
C GLY A 385 1.28 21.97 -4.16
N VAL A 386 1.46 22.00 -2.84
CA VAL A 386 2.04 20.88 -2.09
C VAL A 386 0.92 19.96 -1.61
N ILE A 387 0.73 18.85 -2.28
CA ILE A 387 -0.39 17.93 -2.03
C ILE A 387 0.06 16.84 -1.06
N GLY A 388 -0.32 16.96 0.18
CA GLY A 388 -0.34 15.92 1.20
C GLY A 388 -1.76 15.72 1.71
N ASP A 389 -1.95 14.90 2.73
CA ASP A 389 -3.26 14.70 3.30
C ASP A 389 -3.32 14.84 4.84
N TYR A 390 -4.54 14.92 5.35
CA TYR A 390 -4.83 15.03 6.76
C TYR A 390 -5.59 13.80 7.25
N ARG A 391 -5.24 13.33 8.45
CA ARG A 391 -5.98 12.28 9.14
C ARG A 391 -6.45 12.79 10.50
N ALA A 392 -7.77 12.88 10.65
CA ALA A 392 -8.37 13.35 11.90
C ALA A 392 -7.97 12.45 13.08
N GLY A 393 -7.64 13.07 14.17
CA GLY A 393 -7.47 12.42 15.46
C GLY A 393 -8.82 12.18 16.16
N ASP A 394 -8.73 11.59 17.32
CA ASP A 394 -9.83 11.40 18.27
C ASP A 394 -9.34 11.66 19.70
N SER A 395 -10.06 11.18 20.70
CA SER A 395 -9.65 11.34 22.11
C SER A 395 -8.36 10.61 22.50
N GLN A 396 -7.88 9.67 21.65
CA GLN A 396 -6.71 8.83 21.93
C GLN A 396 -5.56 9.03 20.90
N MET A 397 -5.89 9.51 19.71
CA MET A 397 -4.95 9.66 18.61
C MET A 397 -4.89 11.13 18.13
N PRO A 398 -3.69 11.68 17.89
CA PRO A 398 -3.54 13.05 17.42
C PRO A 398 -4.00 13.23 15.97
N ASP A 399 -4.26 14.47 15.59
CA ASP A 399 -4.37 14.89 14.20
C ASP A 399 -3.03 14.70 13.47
N ILE A 400 -3.08 14.19 12.24
CA ILE A 400 -1.91 13.87 11.44
C ILE A 400 -1.86 14.69 10.15
N LEU A 401 -0.71 15.34 9.91
CA LEU A 401 -0.28 15.78 8.58
C LEU A 401 0.51 14.61 7.98
N ARG A 402 0.08 14.10 6.83
CA ARG A 402 0.68 12.91 6.21
C ARG A 402 1.22 13.21 4.83
N PHE A 403 2.45 12.77 4.58
CA PHE A 403 3.17 12.96 3.33
C PHE A 403 3.71 11.61 2.85
N GLY A 404 3.35 11.22 1.63
CA GLY A 404 3.79 9.98 0.99
C GLY A 404 4.90 10.23 -0.01
N PHE A 405 5.94 9.42 0.04
CA PHE A 405 7.14 9.57 -0.78
C PHE A 405 7.21 8.40 -1.78
N THR A 406 6.83 8.68 -3.03
CA THR A 406 6.91 7.70 -4.12
C THR A 406 8.19 7.92 -4.92
N PRO A 407 9.19 7.02 -4.81
CA PRO A 407 10.50 7.19 -5.45
C PRO A 407 10.44 7.28 -6.98
N LEU A 408 9.36 6.79 -7.57
CA LEU A 408 9.16 6.81 -9.03
C LEU A 408 9.10 8.23 -9.61
N TYR A 409 8.58 9.19 -8.84
CA TYR A 409 8.34 10.54 -9.38
C TYR A 409 8.70 11.69 -8.44
N ILE A 410 9.02 11.43 -7.16
CA ILE A 410 9.49 12.48 -6.24
C ILE A 410 11.02 12.53 -6.29
N GLY A 411 11.55 13.75 -6.44
CA GLY A 411 12.97 14.07 -6.33
C GLY A 411 13.34 14.71 -4.99
N PHE A 412 14.63 14.87 -4.75
CA PHE A 412 15.16 15.53 -3.55
C PHE A 412 14.86 17.03 -3.53
N GLU A 413 14.88 17.69 -4.71
CA GLU A 413 14.44 19.08 -4.86
C GLU A 413 12.94 19.24 -4.52
N ASP A 414 12.08 18.26 -4.88
CA ASP A 414 10.67 18.28 -4.51
C ASP A 414 10.50 18.25 -2.98
N VAL A 415 11.32 17.46 -2.28
CA VAL A 415 11.32 17.38 -0.80
C VAL A 415 11.71 18.72 -0.20
N TRP A 416 12.81 19.34 -0.70
CA TRP A 416 13.25 20.66 -0.24
C TRP A 416 12.15 21.70 -0.41
N ASN A 417 11.59 21.80 -1.60
CA ASN A 417 10.55 22.79 -1.92
C ASN A 417 9.28 22.58 -1.07
N SER A 418 8.92 21.33 -0.81
CA SER A 418 7.76 21.01 0.05
C SER A 418 7.98 21.50 1.48
N VAL A 419 9.18 21.32 2.04
CA VAL A 419 9.50 21.83 3.37
C VAL A 419 9.61 23.35 3.37
N GLU A 420 10.12 23.98 2.30
CA GLU A 420 10.14 25.44 2.15
C GLU A 420 8.71 26.02 2.25
N HIS A 421 7.76 25.44 1.56
CA HIS A 421 6.35 25.84 1.67
C HIS A 421 5.79 25.61 3.07
N LEU A 422 6.14 24.50 3.73
CA LEU A 422 5.71 24.22 5.11
C LEU A 422 6.26 25.28 6.08
N VAL A 423 7.53 25.64 5.98
CA VAL A 423 8.16 26.72 6.79
C VAL A 423 7.37 28.02 6.61
N GLN A 424 7.13 28.44 5.36
CA GLN A 424 6.41 29.66 5.07
C GLN A 424 4.97 29.66 5.62
N VAL A 425 4.24 28.55 5.49
CA VAL A 425 2.87 28.39 6.03
C VAL A 425 2.87 28.55 7.55
N LEU A 426 3.88 27.98 8.24
CA LEU A 426 4.00 28.04 9.69
C LEU A 426 4.43 29.43 10.17
N GLU A 427 5.47 30.04 9.58
CA GLU A 427 6.03 31.33 9.98
C GLU A 427 5.08 32.49 9.73
N THR A 428 4.40 32.51 8.58
CA THR A 428 3.42 33.57 8.26
C THR A 428 2.11 33.39 9.01
N GLY A 429 1.84 32.19 9.51
CA GLY A 429 0.58 31.86 10.16
C GLY A 429 -0.62 31.87 9.22
N GLU A 430 -0.42 31.77 7.90
CA GLU A 430 -1.51 31.85 6.90
C GLU A 430 -2.55 30.75 7.04
N TRP A 431 -2.18 29.59 7.59
CA TRP A 431 -3.08 28.50 7.91
C TRP A 431 -4.24 28.91 8.83
N ARG A 432 -4.11 30.06 9.58
CA ARG A 432 -5.16 30.62 10.42
C ARG A 432 -6.27 31.32 9.65
N ARG A 433 -6.10 31.54 8.32
CA ARG A 433 -7.14 32.13 7.48
C ARG A 433 -8.41 31.28 7.51
N ALA A 434 -9.58 31.92 7.53
CA ALA A 434 -10.87 31.24 7.63
C ALA A 434 -11.13 30.23 6.50
N GLU A 435 -10.58 30.48 5.32
CA GLU A 435 -10.71 29.62 4.14
C GLU A 435 -10.10 28.24 4.37
N PHE A 436 -8.95 28.14 5.05
CA PHE A 436 -8.26 26.88 5.33
C PHE A 436 -8.85 26.08 6.50
N ASN A 437 -9.73 26.73 7.29
CA ASN A 437 -10.38 26.11 8.44
C ASN A 437 -11.77 25.54 8.11
N ARG A 438 -12.22 25.63 6.87
CA ARG A 438 -13.46 25.01 6.40
C ARG A 438 -13.20 23.56 6.03
N LYS A 439 -13.83 22.62 6.74
CA LYS A 439 -13.68 21.19 6.45
C LYS A 439 -14.37 20.82 5.14
N ASN A 440 -13.62 20.24 4.23
CA ASN A 440 -14.11 19.57 3.01
C ASN A 440 -14.39 18.09 3.30
N ALA A 441 -15.05 17.40 2.36
CA ALA A 441 -15.31 15.96 2.47
C ALA A 441 -14.02 15.11 2.37
N VAL A 442 -13.04 15.59 1.61
CA VAL A 442 -11.68 15.04 1.50
C VAL A 442 -10.67 16.17 1.59
N THR A 443 -9.45 15.82 1.96
CA THR A 443 -8.34 16.77 2.04
C THR A 443 -7.95 17.33 0.70
#